data_c8bb92ee0e1c925cdbdfe1391d8d6d1f
#
_entry.id   c8bb92ee0e1c925cdbdfe1391d8d6d1f
#
_cell.length_a   1.000
_cell.length_b   1.000
_cell.length_c   1.000
_cell.angle_alpha   90.00
_cell.angle_beta   90.00
_cell.angle_gamma   90.00
#
_symmetry.space_group_name_H-M   'P 1'
#
loop_
_entity.id
_entity.type
_entity.pdbx_description
1 polymer ?
#
loop_
_entity_poly.entity_id
_entity_poly.type
_entity_poly.pdbx_seq_one_letter_code
_entity_poly.pdbx_strand_id
1 'polypeptide(L)'
;MRRKKRHWVWNLLIVVTLIVCALAFTAHYKNWVSTDDDHMEILSGIYYKDLPYSSLNRVDMVDKIPSMERINGFSAWMMEKGVFRDSLKPENKVYVYVDDLSREKIRILYQDSLLLFMNFRDSTRTGQLYEFLKKQRDSLAGDTK
;
A
#
# COMPACT_ATOMS: atom_id res chain seq x y z
N MET A 1 -30.69 41.42 20.76
CA MET A 1 -30.00 41.19 19.48
C MET A 1 -28.56 40.75 19.70
N ARG A 2 -28.28 39.56 20.16
CA ARG A 2 -26.91 39.05 20.29
C ARG A 2 -26.95 37.56 20.46
N ARG A 3 -26.70 36.78 19.37
CA ARG A 3 -26.18 35.37 19.41
C ARG A 3 -26.20 34.65 18.05
N LYS A 4 -26.14 35.37 16.90
CA LYS A 4 -26.02 34.75 15.58
C LYS A 4 -24.57 34.36 15.18
N LYS A 5 -23.54 34.91 15.87
CA LYS A 5 -22.13 34.66 15.49
C LYS A 5 -21.56 33.32 15.93
N ARG A 6 -22.14 32.64 16.91
CA ARG A 6 -21.61 31.40 17.49
C ARG A 6 -21.93 30.17 16.62
N HIS A 7 -23.09 30.17 15.96
CA HIS A 7 -23.48 29.06 15.09
C HIS A 7 -22.68 28.98 13.78
N TRP A 8 -22.22 30.11 13.27
CA TRP A 8 -21.39 30.14 12.05
C TRP A 8 -20.06 29.44 12.24
N VAL A 9 -19.37 29.62 13.37
CA VAL A 9 -18.12 28.94 13.70
C VAL A 9 -18.32 27.42 13.81
N TRP A 10 -19.43 26.99 14.44
CA TRP A 10 -19.76 25.57 14.53
C TRP A 10 -20.05 24.95 13.15
N ASN A 11 -20.79 25.65 12.31
CA ASN A 11 -21.06 25.21 10.95
C ASN A 11 -19.77 25.12 10.12
N LEU A 12 -18.88 26.10 10.24
CA LEU A 12 -17.57 26.08 9.59
C LEU A 12 -16.74 24.87 10.06
N LEU A 13 -16.70 24.62 11.37
CA LEU A 13 -15.98 23.49 11.94
C LEU A 13 -16.52 22.15 11.39
N ILE A 14 -17.83 21.98 11.32
CA ILE A 14 -18.47 20.78 10.77
C ILE A 14 -18.07 20.60 9.30
N VAL A 15 -18.15 21.65 8.50
CA VAL A 15 -17.78 21.59 7.06
C VAL A 15 -16.31 21.23 6.89
N VAL A 16 -15.41 21.84 7.64
CA VAL A 16 -13.97 21.53 7.59
C VAL A 16 -13.72 20.08 8.00
N THR A 17 -14.36 19.60 9.07
CA THR A 17 -14.25 18.21 9.51
C THR A 17 -14.71 17.24 8.43
N LEU A 18 -15.85 17.51 7.78
CA LEU A 18 -16.36 16.66 6.70
C LEU A 18 -15.41 16.64 5.49
N ILE A 19 -14.83 17.78 5.15
CA ILE A 19 -13.83 17.84 4.06
C ILE A 19 -12.60 17.02 4.43
N VAL A 20 -12.05 17.16 5.63
CA VAL A 20 -10.90 16.38 6.10
C VAL A 20 -11.20 14.88 6.10
N CYS A 21 -12.38 14.48 6.59
CA CYS A 21 -12.80 13.08 6.55
C CYS A 21 -12.93 12.54 5.12
N ALA A 22 -13.49 13.33 4.20
CA ALA A 22 -13.60 12.94 2.79
C ALA A 22 -12.23 12.79 2.13
N LEU A 23 -11.30 13.71 2.38
CA LEU A 23 -9.92 13.62 1.88
C LEU A 23 -9.18 12.41 2.47
N ALA A 24 -9.32 12.17 3.77
CA ALA A 24 -8.73 11.00 4.41
C ALA A 24 -9.29 9.69 3.82
N PHE A 25 -10.61 9.63 3.61
CA PHE A 25 -11.25 8.47 3.00
C PHE A 25 -10.73 8.22 1.57
N THR A 26 -10.64 9.26 0.73
CA THR A 26 -10.13 9.11 -0.64
C THR A 26 -8.67 8.69 -0.68
N ALA A 27 -7.83 9.19 0.23
CA ALA A 27 -6.43 8.77 0.36
C ALA A 27 -6.30 7.28 0.70
N HIS A 28 -7.21 6.75 1.54
CA HIS A 28 -7.17 5.34 1.96
C HIS A 28 -7.88 4.39 0.98
N TYR A 29 -8.68 4.92 0.04
CA TYR A 29 -9.55 4.12 -0.80
C TYR A 29 -8.80 3.22 -1.81
N LYS A 30 -7.66 3.67 -2.32
CA LYS A 30 -6.86 2.93 -3.30
C LYS A 30 -5.36 3.15 -3.12
N ASN A 31 -4.58 2.23 -3.67
CA ASN A 31 -3.15 2.41 -3.79
C ASN A 31 -2.81 3.34 -4.96
N TRP A 32 -1.90 4.25 -4.72
CA TRP A 32 -1.29 5.10 -5.72
C TRP A 32 0.14 4.61 -5.93
N VAL A 33 0.48 4.31 -7.17
CA VAL A 33 1.80 3.82 -7.54
C VAL A 33 2.32 4.68 -8.68
N SER A 34 3.51 5.21 -8.50
CA SER A 34 4.33 5.83 -9.52
C SER A 34 5.54 4.94 -9.79
N THR A 35 5.90 4.80 -11.06
CA THR A 35 7.06 4.01 -11.49
C THR A 35 7.99 4.93 -12.27
N ASP A 36 9.21 5.08 -11.76
CA ASP A 36 10.30 5.81 -12.40
C ASP A 36 11.33 4.83 -12.99
N ASP A 37 12.44 5.34 -13.50
CA ASP A 37 13.44 4.52 -14.19
C ASP A 37 14.16 3.54 -13.26
N ASP A 38 14.36 3.89 -11.99
CA ASP A 38 15.16 3.16 -11.01
C ASP A 38 14.41 2.72 -9.76
N HIS A 39 13.20 3.25 -9.52
CA HIS A 39 12.41 2.95 -8.33
C HIS A 39 10.90 3.02 -8.57
N MET A 40 10.16 2.49 -7.62
CA MET A 40 8.71 2.58 -7.54
C MET A 40 8.31 3.23 -6.22
N GLU A 41 7.48 4.26 -6.31
CA GLU A 41 6.85 4.89 -5.16
C GLU A 41 5.44 4.36 -4.94
N ILE A 42 5.11 4.04 -3.72
CA ILE A 42 3.79 3.55 -3.32
C ILE A 42 3.25 4.45 -2.22
N LEU A 43 2.08 5.04 -2.45
CA LEU A 43 1.29 5.71 -1.43
C LEU A 43 0.01 4.90 -1.20
N SER A 44 -0.13 4.34 0.00
CA SER A 44 -1.26 3.52 0.42
C SER A 44 -1.87 4.06 1.70
N GLY A 45 -2.84 4.94 1.56
CA GLY A 45 -3.36 5.71 2.69
C GLY A 45 -2.32 6.68 3.23
N ILE A 46 -1.94 6.48 4.49
CA ILE A 46 -0.87 7.26 5.16
C ILE A 46 0.51 6.63 5.00
N TYR A 47 0.59 5.45 4.38
CA TYR A 47 1.84 4.71 4.23
C TYR A 47 2.50 5.09 2.90
N TYR A 48 3.71 5.61 3.00
CA TYR A 48 4.58 5.86 1.86
C TYR A 48 5.72 4.84 1.84
N LYS A 49 6.01 4.31 0.66
CA LYS A 49 7.12 3.39 0.45
C LYS A 49 7.82 3.72 -0.85
N ASP A 50 9.11 3.93 -0.77
CA ASP A 50 10.02 3.99 -1.89
C ASP A 50 10.71 2.62 -2.03
N LEU A 51 10.70 2.05 -3.24
CA LEU A 51 11.19 0.73 -3.55
C LEU A 51 12.13 0.78 -4.75
N PRO A 52 13.45 0.90 -4.53
CA PRO A 52 14.43 0.81 -5.62
C PRO A 52 14.41 -0.56 -6.27
N TYR A 53 14.41 -0.64 -7.60
CA TYR A 53 14.39 -1.92 -8.31
C TYR A 53 15.64 -2.76 -8.04
N SER A 54 16.77 -2.12 -7.77
CA SER A 54 18.01 -2.80 -7.36
C SER A 54 17.89 -3.60 -6.06
N SER A 55 16.89 -3.29 -5.23
CA SER A 55 16.62 -4.01 -3.99
C SER A 55 15.70 -5.23 -4.15
N LEU A 56 15.14 -5.45 -5.36
CA LEU A 56 14.19 -6.53 -5.61
C LEU A 56 14.91 -7.89 -5.66
N ASN A 57 14.56 -8.76 -4.73
CA ASN A 57 15.08 -10.14 -4.72
C ASN A 57 14.12 -11.09 -5.44
N ARG A 58 12.83 -10.99 -5.18
CA ARG A 58 11.82 -11.87 -5.75
C ARG A 58 10.47 -11.19 -5.90
N VAL A 59 9.78 -11.47 -6.99
CA VAL A 59 8.42 -10.98 -7.28
C VAL A 59 7.56 -12.16 -7.72
N ASP A 60 6.47 -12.42 -7.00
CA ASP A 60 5.53 -13.53 -7.26
C ASP A 60 4.09 -13.04 -7.20
N MET A 61 3.18 -13.78 -7.86
CA MET A 61 1.74 -13.65 -7.62
C MET A 61 1.30 -14.68 -6.59
N VAL A 62 0.45 -14.27 -5.64
CA VAL A 62 -0.09 -15.13 -4.58
C VAL A 62 -1.57 -14.86 -4.35
N ASP A 63 -2.34 -15.91 -4.06
CA ASP A 63 -3.78 -15.78 -3.82
C ASP A 63 -4.09 -15.23 -2.42
N LYS A 64 -3.26 -15.56 -1.44
CA LYS A 64 -3.51 -15.26 -0.03
C LYS A 64 -2.31 -14.62 0.64
N ILE A 65 -2.60 -13.76 1.60
CA ILE A 65 -1.61 -13.26 2.55
C ILE A 65 -1.51 -14.29 3.68
N PRO A 66 -0.30 -14.63 4.15
CA PRO A 66 -0.14 -15.50 5.32
C PRO A 66 -0.74 -14.85 6.57
N SER A 67 -1.04 -15.67 7.58
CA SER A 67 -1.48 -15.16 8.88
C SER A 67 -0.34 -14.40 9.55
N MET A 68 -0.60 -13.16 9.94
CA MET A 68 0.39 -12.25 10.51
C MET A 68 -0.21 -11.45 11.67
N GLU A 69 0.65 -10.99 12.58
CA GLU A 69 0.26 -10.07 13.64
C GLU A 69 0.32 -8.63 13.13
N ARG A 70 -0.76 -7.88 13.33
CA ARG A 70 -0.81 -6.47 12.95
C ARG A 70 -0.06 -5.62 13.97
N ILE A 71 0.94 -4.87 13.50
CA ILE A 71 1.63 -3.84 14.30
C ILE A 71 0.86 -2.52 14.21
N ASN A 72 0.54 -2.10 12.97
CA ASN A 72 -0.12 -0.85 12.67
C ASN A 72 -0.87 -0.99 11.35
N GLY A 73 -2.07 -0.45 11.25
CA GLY A 73 -2.85 -0.50 10.03
C GLY A 73 -4.34 -0.59 10.26
N PHE A 74 -5.07 -0.70 9.17
CA PHE A 74 -6.51 -0.88 9.21
C PHE A 74 -6.98 -1.93 8.20
N SER A 75 -8.08 -2.59 8.53
CA SER A 75 -8.86 -3.43 7.62
C SER A 75 -10.26 -2.85 7.49
N ALA A 76 -10.72 -2.68 6.28
CA ALA A 76 -12.07 -2.24 5.99
C ALA A 76 -12.61 -3.03 4.79
N TRP A 77 -13.70 -3.77 5.00
CA TRP A 77 -14.30 -4.68 3.99
C TRP A 77 -13.25 -5.63 3.38
N MET A 78 -12.88 -5.38 2.13
CA MET A 78 -11.91 -6.19 1.39
C MET A 78 -10.50 -5.57 1.35
N MET A 79 -10.28 -4.43 2.00
CA MET A 79 -8.98 -3.74 2.04
C MET A 79 -8.21 -4.09 3.29
N GLU A 80 -6.92 -4.27 3.14
CA GLU A 80 -5.99 -4.42 4.25
C GLU A 80 -4.72 -3.63 3.99
N LYS A 81 -4.43 -2.66 4.85
CA LYS A 81 -3.30 -1.75 4.70
C LYS A 81 -2.59 -1.55 6.02
N GLY A 82 -1.27 -1.66 5.99
CA GLY A 82 -0.48 -1.44 7.18
C GLY A 82 0.85 -2.15 7.22
N VAL A 83 1.39 -2.21 8.44
CA VAL A 83 2.61 -2.91 8.78
C VAL A 83 2.27 -4.05 9.71
N PHE A 84 2.75 -5.23 9.36
CA PHE A 84 2.52 -6.48 10.08
C PHE A 84 3.86 -7.08 10.49
N ARG A 85 3.78 -8.09 11.32
CA ARG A 85 4.90 -8.91 11.76
C ARG A 85 4.66 -10.33 11.30
N ASP A 86 5.68 -10.95 10.70
CA ASP A 86 5.62 -12.36 10.37
C ASP A 86 5.53 -13.18 11.66
N SER A 87 4.55 -14.08 11.76
CA SER A 87 4.37 -14.94 12.94
C SER A 87 5.50 -15.94 13.12
N LEU A 88 6.21 -16.30 12.05
CA LEU A 88 7.34 -17.23 12.07
C LEU A 88 8.68 -16.53 12.27
N LYS A 89 8.80 -15.27 11.84
CA LYS A 89 10.00 -14.43 11.95
C LYS A 89 9.62 -13.05 12.47
N PRO A 90 9.43 -12.91 13.80
CA PRO A 90 8.91 -11.68 14.40
C PRO A 90 9.78 -10.44 14.20
N GLU A 91 11.06 -10.61 13.87
CA GLU A 91 11.99 -9.54 13.54
C GLU A 91 11.70 -8.90 12.17
N ASN A 92 11.02 -9.64 11.27
CA ASN A 92 10.75 -9.16 9.92
C ASN A 92 9.43 -8.40 9.85
N LYS A 93 9.51 -7.15 9.37
CA LYS A 93 8.32 -6.35 9.04
C LYS A 93 7.79 -6.75 7.68
N VAL A 94 6.49 -6.87 7.60
CA VAL A 94 5.75 -7.12 6.37
C VAL A 94 4.84 -5.95 6.09
N TYR A 95 4.94 -5.39 4.90
CA TYR A 95 4.07 -4.30 4.45
C TYR A 95 2.92 -4.88 3.65
N VAL A 96 1.70 -4.46 3.96
CA VAL A 96 0.49 -4.92 3.28
C VAL A 96 -0.27 -3.72 2.75
N TYR A 97 -0.40 -3.62 1.43
CA TYR A 97 -1.09 -2.55 0.72
C TYR A 97 -2.09 -3.16 -0.27
N VAL A 98 -3.09 -3.82 0.28
CA VAL A 98 -4.07 -4.61 -0.49
C VAL A 98 -5.38 -3.86 -0.58
N ASP A 99 -5.81 -3.58 -1.81
CA ASP A 99 -7.09 -2.93 -2.12
C ASP A 99 -8.24 -3.95 -2.21
N ASP A 100 -7.94 -5.22 -2.49
CA ASP A 100 -8.94 -6.29 -2.56
C ASP A 100 -8.34 -7.65 -2.13
N LEU A 101 -8.76 -8.13 -0.95
CA LEU A 101 -8.32 -9.40 -0.38
C LEU A 101 -8.81 -10.64 -1.15
N SER A 102 -9.87 -10.51 -1.96
CA SER A 102 -10.41 -11.62 -2.75
C SER A 102 -9.61 -11.92 -4.02
N ARG A 103 -8.75 -10.99 -4.44
CA ARG A 103 -7.98 -11.08 -5.68
C ARG A 103 -6.53 -11.45 -5.42
N GLU A 104 -5.81 -11.89 -6.45
CA GLU A 104 -4.37 -12.14 -6.38
C GLU A 104 -3.59 -10.89 -5.96
N LYS A 105 -2.49 -11.10 -5.28
CA LYS A 105 -1.58 -10.07 -4.77
C LYS A 105 -0.19 -10.29 -5.31
N ILE A 106 0.52 -9.21 -5.56
CA ILE A 106 1.95 -9.25 -5.83
C ILE A 106 2.66 -9.38 -4.48
N ARG A 107 3.46 -10.43 -4.33
CA ARG A 107 4.39 -10.60 -3.22
C ARG A 107 5.77 -10.16 -3.68
N ILE A 108 6.34 -9.19 -3.02
CA ILE A 108 7.65 -8.64 -3.31
C ILE A 108 8.56 -8.91 -2.12
N LEU A 109 9.64 -9.66 -2.35
CA LEU A 109 10.75 -9.79 -1.42
C LEU A 109 11.84 -8.80 -1.85
N TYR A 110 12.27 -7.94 -0.94
CA TYR A 110 13.29 -6.93 -1.20
C TYR A 110 14.21 -6.75 0.01
N GLN A 111 15.41 -6.23 -0.22
CA GLN A 111 16.46 -6.10 0.81
C GLN A 111 16.68 -7.41 1.61
N ASP A 112 16.65 -8.54 0.92
CA ASP A 112 16.86 -9.91 1.41
C ASP A 112 15.86 -10.46 2.44
N SER A 113 15.11 -9.62 3.13
CA SER A 113 14.25 -10.06 4.23
C SER A 113 12.90 -9.36 4.34
N LEU A 114 12.72 -8.23 3.67
CA LEU A 114 11.48 -7.46 3.78
C LEU A 114 10.45 -7.94 2.76
N LEU A 115 9.23 -8.08 3.21
CA LEU A 115 8.09 -8.50 2.38
C LEU A 115 7.10 -7.35 2.21
N LEU A 116 6.59 -7.22 0.99
CA LEU A 116 5.49 -6.35 0.63
C LEU A 116 4.43 -7.15 -0.12
N PHE A 117 3.19 -7.08 0.31
CA PHE A 117 2.02 -7.59 -0.41
C PHE A 117 1.19 -6.43 -0.92
N MET A 118 0.87 -6.41 -2.19
CA MET A 118 0.03 -5.37 -2.75
C MET A 118 -0.83 -5.85 -3.91
N ASN A 119 -1.95 -5.21 -4.11
CA ASN A 119 -2.74 -5.29 -5.33
C ASN A 119 -3.56 -4.03 -5.54
N PHE A 120 -4.23 -3.98 -6.67
CA PHE A 120 -5.28 -3.01 -6.97
C PHE A 120 -6.63 -3.73 -7.02
N ARG A 121 -7.71 -2.98 -6.95
CA ARG A 121 -9.06 -3.50 -7.22
C ARG A 121 -9.20 -4.00 -8.66
N ASP A 122 -8.45 -3.43 -9.58
CA ASP A 122 -8.35 -3.90 -10.97
C ASP A 122 -7.25 -4.95 -11.09
N SER A 123 -7.65 -6.19 -11.38
CA SER A 123 -6.73 -7.31 -11.59
C SER A 123 -5.81 -7.12 -12.80
N THR A 124 -6.29 -6.44 -13.85
CA THR A 124 -5.49 -6.12 -15.05
C THR A 124 -4.31 -5.21 -14.66
N ARG A 125 -4.58 -4.19 -13.87
CA ARG A 125 -3.55 -3.28 -13.36
C ARG A 125 -2.56 -3.99 -12.43
N THR A 126 -3.05 -4.92 -11.61
CA THR A 126 -2.19 -5.76 -10.76
C THR A 126 -1.26 -6.62 -11.60
N GLY A 127 -1.78 -7.28 -12.63
CA GLY A 127 -0.99 -8.08 -13.57
C GLY A 127 0.06 -7.26 -14.33
N GLN A 128 -0.31 -6.08 -14.83
CA GLN A 128 0.61 -5.18 -15.52
C GLN A 128 1.78 -4.75 -14.62
N LEU A 129 1.50 -4.39 -13.37
CA LEU A 129 2.53 -4.04 -12.41
C LEU A 129 3.43 -5.24 -12.08
N TYR A 130 2.85 -6.42 -11.94
CA TYR A 130 3.61 -7.66 -11.71
C TYR A 130 4.61 -7.93 -12.84
N GLU A 131 4.16 -7.90 -14.10
CA GLU A 131 5.03 -8.14 -15.26
C GLU A 131 6.12 -7.06 -15.37
N PHE A 132 5.78 -5.81 -15.08
CA PHE A 132 6.74 -4.72 -15.05
C PHE A 132 7.84 -4.97 -14.01
N LEU A 133 7.47 -5.25 -12.76
CA LEU A 133 8.43 -5.50 -11.67
C LEU A 133 9.29 -6.73 -11.92
N LYS A 134 8.71 -7.79 -12.48
CA LYS A 134 9.43 -8.99 -12.87
C LYS A 134 10.49 -8.69 -13.93
N LYS A 135 10.13 -7.90 -14.94
CA LYS A 135 11.08 -7.46 -15.99
C LYS A 135 12.21 -6.62 -15.38
N GLN A 136 11.93 -5.68 -14.49
CA GLN A 136 12.94 -4.87 -13.82
C GLN A 136 13.93 -5.74 -13.03
N ARG A 137 13.41 -6.67 -12.22
CA ARG A 137 14.26 -7.61 -11.48
C ARG A 137 15.14 -8.45 -12.40
N ASP A 138 14.58 -9.00 -13.48
CA ASP A 138 15.31 -9.90 -14.39
C ASP A 138 16.37 -9.16 -15.19
N SER A 139 16.15 -7.90 -15.59
CA SER A 139 17.14 -7.07 -16.26
C SER A 139 18.34 -6.78 -15.36
N LEU A 140 18.10 -6.47 -14.09
CA LEU A 140 19.19 -6.20 -13.13
C LEU A 140 19.96 -7.46 -12.74
N ALA A 141 19.30 -8.63 -12.71
CA ALA A 141 19.97 -9.91 -12.47
C ALA A 141 20.84 -10.36 -13.67
N GLY A 142 20.52 -9.90 -14.89
CA GLY A 142 21.29 -10.19 -16.11
C GLY A 142 22.58 -9.38 -16.24
N ASP A 143 22.63 -8.18 -15.66
CA ASP A 143 23.80 -7.28 -15.70
C ASP A 143 24.92 -7.65 -14.69
N THR A 144 24.67 -8.65 -13.84
CA THR A 144 25.63 -9.07 -12.77
C THR A 144 26.49 -10.29 -13.18
N LYS A 145 26.55 -10.63 -14.50
CA LYS A 145 27.42 -11.70 -15.01
C LYS A 145 28.63 -11.18 -15.72
#